data_955de92fe7a16b846d7f803eab2b0ebe
#
_entry.id   955de92fe7a16b846d7f803eab2b0ebe
#
_cell.length_a   1.000
_cell.length_b   1.000
_cell.length_c   1.000
_cell.angle_alpha   90.00
_cell.angle_beta   90.00
_cell.angle_gamma   90.00
#
_symmetry.space_group_name_H-M   'P 1'
#
loop_
_entity.id
_entity.type
_entity.pdbx_description
1 polymer ?
#
loop_
_entity_poly.entity_id
_entity_poly.type
_entity_poly.pdbx_seq_one_letter_code
_entity_poly.pdbx_strand_id
1 'polypeptide(L)'
;MKRPLAVALTGGIAAGKSEALQAFARHGAAVISSDDVVHRLYREDEGLWAALRERWGERVFRDGEVDRAEIGRIVFADRAELAWLESELHPRVRAATDAWLAEQTADVAVVEIPLLYETGGEARFDRVVVVTAPPEVREARRGGVADREDRLVPEEEKVRRADHHYVNDRSLEELDAFVAGVMEELRPS
;
A
#
# COMPACT_ATOMS: atom_id res chain seq x y z
N MET A 1 -4.63 17.74 19.73
CA MET A 1 -3.95 16.42 19.83
C MET A 1 -2.77 16.46 18.86
N LYS A 2 -1.61 15.88 19.21
CA LYS A 2 -0.44 15.84 18.32
C LYS A 2 -0.71 14.81 17.21
N ARG A 3 -0.47 15.17 15.95
CA ARG A 3 -0.55 14.24 14.82
C ARG A 3 0.48 13.11 15.01
N PRO A 4 0.13 11.85 14.73
CA PRO A 4 1.12 10.78 14.72
C PRO A 4 2.22 11.07 13.70
N LEU A 5 3.41 10.53 13.93
CA LEU A 5 4.45 10.47 12.90
C LEU A 5 4.00 9.49 11.84
N ALA A 6 3.79 10.01 10.61
CA ALA A 6 3.27 9.24 9.50
C ALA A 6 4.41 8.56 8.74
N VAL A 7 4.38 7.24 8.64
CA VAL A 7 5.39 6.41 7.98
C VAL A 7 4.77 5.72 6.77
N ALA A 8 5.39 5.85 5.60
CA ALA A 8 5.06 5.03 4.45
C ALA A 8 5.88 3.74 4.46
N LEU A 9 5.22 2.59 4.31
CA LEU A 9 5.84 1.29 4.10
C LEU A 9 5.64 0.88 2.64
N THR A 10 6.74 0.70 1.91
CA THR A 10 6.69 0.30 0.49
C THR A 10 7.76 -0.75 0.17
N GLY A 11 7.82 -1.18 -1.08
CA GLY A 11 8.78 -2.19 -1.53
C GLY A 11 8.25 -3.04 -2.68
N GLY A 12 9.08 -3.95 -3.17
CA GLY A 12 8.78 -4.83 -4.30
C GLY A 12 7.57 -5.75 -4.05
N ILE A 13 7.05 -6.32 -5.13
CA ILE A 13 6.01 -7.35 -5.06
C ILE A 13 6.60 -8.58 -4.35
N ALA A 14 5.83 -9.20 -3.44
CA ALA A 14 6.24 -10.34 -2.63
C ALA A 14 7.49 -10.11 -1.73
N ALA A 15 7.90 -8.85 -1.49
CA ALA A 15 9.00 -8.52 -0.60
C ALA A 15 8.70 -8.76 0.90
N GLY A 16 7.42 -8.97 1.28
CA GLY A 16 7.04 -9.22 2.67
C GLY A 16 6.56 -7.97 3.43
N LYS A 17 6.05 -6.97 2.71
CA LYS A 17 5.49 -5.74 3.31
C LYS A 17 4.39 -6.01 4.32
N SER A 18 3.50 -6.96 4.04
CA SER A 18 2.39 -7.28 4.95
C SER A 18 2.87 -7.82 6.29
N GLU A 19 3.94 -8.66 6.30
CA GLU A 19 4.57 -9.11 7.55
C GLU A 19 5.25 -7.96 8.29
N ALA A 20 5.92 -7.06 7.57
CA ALA A 20 6.50 -5.87 8.16
C ALA A 20 5.42 -4.96 8.77
N LEU A 21 4.28 -4.77 8.07
CA LEU A 21 3.14 -4.00 8.58
C LEU A 21 2.60 -4.59 9.89
N GLN A 22 2.46 -5.92 9.96
CA GLN A 22 2.05 -6.60 11.19
C GLN A 22 3.09 -6.47 12.31
N ALA A 23 4.39 -6.48 11.99
CA ALA A 23 5.44 -6.22 12.96
C ALA A 23 5.30 -4.81 13.55
N PHE A 24 5.09 -3.78 12.73
CA PHE A 24 4.81 -2.42 13.20
C PHE A 24 3.61 -2.37 14.15
N ALA A 25 2.53 -3.10 13.84
CA ALA A 25 1.36 -3.19 14.72
C ALA A 25 1.71 -3.85 16.06
N ARG A 26 2.50 -4.92 16.08
CA ARG A 26 2.96 -5.58 17.33
C ARG A 26 3.79 -4.64 18.21
N HIS A 27 4.54 -3.73 17.59
CA HIS A 27 5.34 -2.72 18.30
C HIS A 27 4.58 -1.43 18.63
N GLY A 28 3.24 -1.41 18.44
CA GLY A 28 2.34 -0.35 18.91
C GLY A 28 2.08 0.78 17.91
N ALA A 29 2.48 0.64 16.64
CA ALA A 29 2.05 1.55 15.61
C ALA A 29 0.57 1.33 15.22
N ALA A 30 -0.15 2.38 14.89
CA ALA A 30 -1.38 2.25 14.11
C ALA A 30 -1.01 1.87 12.67
N VAL A 31 -1.72 0.93 12.07
CA VAL A 31 -1.37 0.43 10.74
C VAL A 31 -2.58 0.35 9.81
N ILE A 32 -2.36 0.62 8.53
CA ILE A 32 -3.36 0.42 7.47
C ILE A 32 -2.65 0.06 6.15
N SER A 33 -3.28 -0.78 5.34
CA SER A 33 -2.86 -1.01 3.96
C SER A 33 -3.70 -0.17 2.98
N SER A 34 -3.09 0.41 1.95
CA SER A 34 -3.83 1.09 0.89
C SER A 34 -4.76 0.14 0.14
N ASP A 35 -4.44 -1.15 0.07
CA ASP A 35 -5.31 -2.17 -0.51
C ASP A 35 -6.59 -2.35 0.32
N ASP A 36 -6.50 -2.32 1.65
CA ASP A 36 -7.66 -2.36 2.54
C ASP A 36 -8.53 -1.11 2.39
N VAL A 37 -7.90 0.05 2.18
CA VAL A 37 -8.62 1.30 1.86
C VAL A 37 -9.40 1.15 0.56
N VAL A 38 -8.77 0.63 -0.50
CA VAL A 38 -9.46 0.38 -1.79
C VAL A 38 -10.61 -0.61 -1.61
N HIS A 39 -10.43 -1.68 -0.82
CA HIS A 39 -11.49 -2.64 -0.52
C HIS A 39 -12.68 -1.98 0.19
N ARG A 40 -12.43 -1.07 1.12
CA ARG A 40 -13.45 -0.31 1.81
C ARG A 40 -14.18 0.65 0.86
N LEU A 41 -13.47 1.37 -0.01
CA LEU A 41 -14.06 2.25 -1.01
C LEU A 41 -15.02 1.49 -1.94
N TYR A 42 -14.66 0.31 -2.41
CA TYR A 42 -15.56 -0.52 -3.22
C TYR A 42 -16.83 -0.96 -2.48
N ARG A 43 -16.84 -0.99 -1.15
CA ARG A 43 -18.01 -1.38 -0.35
C ARG A 43 -18.86 -0.21 0.12
N GLU A 44 -18.27 0.99 0.26
CA GLU A 44 -18.87 2.05 1.05
C GLU A 44 -18.94 3.41 0.32
N ASP A 45 -18.16 3.60 -0.77
CA ASP A 45 -18.08 4.89 -1.46
C ASP A 45 -19.12 4.99 -2.58
N GLU A 46 -20.26 5.61 -2.28
CA GLU A 46 -21.36 5.82 -3.25
C GLU A 46 -20.91 6.66 -4.45
N GLY A 47 -19.98 7.61 -4.26
CA GLY A 47 -19.42 8.43 -5.35
C GLY A 47 -18.59 7.61 -6.31
N LEU A 48 -17.80 6.63 -5.80
CA LEU A 48 -17.10 5.65 -6.63
C LEU A 48 -18.10 4.77 -7.37
N TRP A 49 -19.15 4.28 -6.71
CA TRP A 49 -20.18 3.46 -7.37
C TRP A 49 -20.88 4.19 -8.51
N ALA A 50 -21.19 5.48 -8.32
CA ALA A 50 -21.77 6.30 -9.39
C ALA A 50 -20.83 6.41 -10.59
N ALA A 51 -19.53 6.69 -10.37
CA ALA A 51 -18.52 6.76 -11.41
C ALA A 51 -18.35 5.41 -12.16
N LEU A 52 -18.32 4.29 -11.42
CA LEU A 52 -18.25 2.95 -12.01
C LEU A 52 -19.47 2.63 -12.88
N ARG A 53 -20.69 2.98 -12.41
CA ARG A 53 -21.91 2.81 -13.21
C ARG A 53 -21.94 3.66 -14.46
N GLU A 54 -21.52 4.90 -14.36
CA GLU A 54 -21.41 5.80 -15.51
C GLU A 54 -20.43 5.26 -16.56
N ARG A 55 -19.29 4.73 -16.12
CA ARG A 55 -18.24 4.23 -17.02
C ARG A 55 -18.55 2.87 -17.63
N TRP A 56 -18.99 1.92 -16.80
CA TRP A 56 -19.10 0.51 -17.19
C TRP A 56 -20.50 -0.10 -17.07
N GLY A 57 -21.47 0.66 -16.52
CA GLY A 57 -22.85 0.18 -16.32
C GLY A 57 -22.96 -0.86 -15.20
N GLU A 58 -24.12 -1.53 -15.15
CA GLU A 58 -24.43 -2.51 -14.10
C GLU A 58 -23.59 -3.81 -14.21
N ARG A 59 -22.86 -4.03 -15.29
CA ARG A 59 -22.05 -5.26 -15.46
C ARG A 59 -20.94 -5.43 -14.42
N VAL A 60 -20.48 -4.32 -13.80
CA VAL A 60 -19.47 -4.33 -12.73
C VAL A 60 -20.08 -4.37 -11.34
N PHE A 61 -21.38 -4.71 -11.25
CA PHE A 61 -22.09 -4.95 -10.01
C PHE A 61 -22.72 -6.33 -10.01
N ARG A 62 -22.70 -7.00 -8.86
CA ARG A 62 -23.37 -8.28 -8.62
C ARG A 62 -24.02 -8.24 -7.25
N ASP A 63 -25.33 -8.58 -7.20
CA ASP A 63 -26.12 -8.59 -5.95
C ASP A 63 -26.06 -7.24 -5.17
N GLY A 64 -25.87 -6.12 -5.89
CA GLY A 64 -25.77 -4.78 -5.33
C GLY A 64 -24.36 -4.36 -4.89
N GLU A 65 -23.40 -5.26 -4.97
CA GLU A 65 -21.98 -5.00 -4.62
C GLU A 65 -21.10 -4.87 -5.87
N VAL A 66 -19.96 -4.20 -5.73
CA VAL A 66 -18.98 -4.05 -6.81
C VAL A 66 -18.30 -5.39 -7.12
N ASP A 67 -18.43 -5.89 -8.36
CA ASP A 67 -17.74 -7.08 -8.85
C ASP A 67 -16.28 -6.73 -9.25
N ARG A 68 -15.39 -6.85 -8.28
CA ARG A 68 -13.95 -6.59 -8.46
C ARG A 68 -13.29 -7.49 -9.51
N ALA A 69 -13.82 -8.70 -9.70
CA ALA A 69 -13.27 -9.63 -10.69
C ALA A 69 -13.61 -9.15 -12.10
N GLU A 70 -14.82 -8.61 -12.31
CA GLU A 70 -15.20 -8.02 -13.58
C GLU A 70 -14.40 -6.74 -13.87
N ILE A 71 -14.27 -5.84 -12.89
CA ILE A 71 -13.39 -4.67 -13.01
C ILE A 71 -11.97 -5.10 -13.38
N GLY A 72 -11.43 -6.10 -12.70
CA GLY A 72 -10.11 -6.65 -13.01
C GLY A 72 -9.99 -7.07 -14.47
N ARG A 73 -10.98 -7.80 -15.01
CA ARG A 73 -10.99 -8.21 -16.44
C ARG A 73 -10.96 -7.02 -17.39
N ILE A 74 -11.74 -5.97 -17.10
CA ILE A 74 -11.81 -4.77 -17.93
C ILE A 74 -10.45 -4.07 -17.96
N VAL A 75 -9.89 -3.75 -16.80
CA VAL A 75 -8.64 -2.97 -16.69
C VAL A 75 -7.40 -3.77 -17.08
N PHE A 76 -7.47 -5.09 -17.04
CA PHE A 76 -6.43 -5.96 -17.59
C PHE A 76 -6.38 -5.95 -19.10
N ALA A 77 -7.56 -5.86 -19.74
CA ALA A 77 -7.68 -5.88 -21.19
C ALA A 77 -7.35 -4.52 -21.83
N ASP A 78 -7.55 -3.41 -21.11
CA ASP A 78 -7.40 -2.06 -21.65
C ASP A 78 -6.67 -1.13 -20.67
N ARG A 79 -5.52 -0.60 -21.12
CA ARG A 79 -4.69 0.35 -20.36
C ARG A 79 -5.37 1.69 -20.11
N ALA A 80 -6.26 2.13 -21.00
CA ALA A 80 -7.00 3.38 -20.81
C ALA A 80 -8.03 3.23 -19.69
N GLU A 81 -8.67 2.05 -19.58
CA GLU A 81 -9.59 1.73 -18.50
C GLU A 81 -8.85 1.62 -17.15
N LEU A 82 -7.64 1.03 -17.14
CA LEU A 82 -6.80 1.02 -15.95
C LEU A 82 -6.45 2.44 -15.50
N ALA A 83 -5.99 3.30 -16.42
CA ALA A 83 -5.63 4.67 -16.10
C ALA A 83 -6.83 5.49 -15.59
N TRP A 84 -8.01 5.27 -16.16
CA TRP A 84 -9.23 5.88 -15.67
C TRP A 84 -9.56 5.43 -14.24
N LEU A 85 -9.53 4.13 -13.97
CA LEU A 85 -9.79 3.60 -12.63
C LEU A 85 -8.79 4.14 -11.60
N GLU A 86 -7.51 4.19 -11.95
CA GLU A 86 -6.46 4.77 -11.12
C GLU A 86 -6.75 6.25 -10.82
N SER A 87 -7.23 7.02 -11.80
CA SER A 87 -7.59 8.44 -11.61
C SER A 87 -8.76 8.65 -10.66
N GLU A 88 -9.69 7.70 -10.58
CA GLU A 88 -10.82 7.69 -9.65
C GLU A 88 -10.40 7.25 -8.23
N LEU A 89 -9.56 6.21 -8.14
CA LEU A 89 -9.16 5.62 -6.86
C LEU A 89 -8.10 6.45 -6.12
N HIS A 90 -7.07 6.97 -6.82
CA HIS A 90 -5.96 7.64 -6.14
C HIS A 90 -6.38 8.81 -5.25
N PRO A 91 -7.23 9.76 -5.69
CA PRO A 91 -7.65 10.86 -4.83
C PRO A 91 -8.50 10.38 -3.64
N ARG A 92 -9.36 9.37 -3.84
CA ARG A 92 -10.18 8.79 -2.78
C ARG A 92 -9.34 8.05 -1.74
N VAL A 93 -8.37 7.24 -2.17
CA VAL A 93 -7.44 6.55 -1.28
C VAL A 93 -6.63 7.56 -0.48
N ARG A 94 -6.15 8.63 -1.12
CA ARG A 94 -5.43 9.71 -0.42
C ARG A 94 -6.29 10.35 0.66
N ALA A 95 -7.51 10.77 0.31
CA ALA A 95 -8.43 11.40 1.26
C ALA A 95 -8.78 10.46 2.43
N ALA A 96 -9.06 9.20 2.15
CA ALA A 96 -9.37 8.20 3.18
C ALA A 96 -8.16 7.91 4.09
N THR A 97 -6.94 7.89 3.53
CA THR A 97 -5.71 7.73 4.31
C THR A 97 -5.44 8.94 5.19
N ASP A 98 -5.64 10.18 4.67
CA ASP A 98 -5.46 11.40 5.46
C ASP A 98 -6.46 11.50 6.61
N ALA A 99 -7.73 11.14 6.35
CA ALA A 99 -8.76 11.06 7.38
C ALA A 99 -8.39 10.03 8.45
N TRP A 100 -7.96 8.83 8.04
CA TRP A 100 -7.53 7.79 8.96
C TRP A 100 -6.33 8.24 9.81
N LEU A 101 -5.31 8.87 9.21
CA LEU A 101 -4.14 9.40 9.93
C LEU A 101 -4.56 10.44 10.99
N ALA A 102 -5.53 11.29 10.67
CA ALA A 102 -6.01 12.33 11.59
C ALA A 102 -6.74 11.76 12.83
N GLU A 103 -7.27 10.56 12.74
CA GLU A 103 -7.99 9.87 13.82
C GLU A 103 -7.05 9.06 14.75
N GLN A 104 -5.78 8.85 14.35
CA GLN A 104 -4.87 8.01 15.12
C GLN A 104 -4.38 8.72 16.39
N THR A 105 -4.32 7.96 17.48
CA THR A 105 -3.80 8.40 18.79
C THR A 105 -2.44 7.78 19.12
N ALA A 106 -1.99 6.81 18.34
CA ALA A 106 -0.64 6.23 18.45
C ALA A 106 0.43 7.27 18.09
N ASP A 107 1.62 7.17 18.66
CA ASP A 107 2.74 8.06 18.33
C ASP A 107 3.21 7.89 16.87
N VAL A 108 3.12 6.69 16.33
CA VAL A 108 3.51 6.31 14.98
C VAL A 108 2.33 5.67 14.25
N ALA A 109 2.09 6.11 13.01
CA ALA A 109 1.10 5.51 12.12
C ALA A 109 1.75 5.09 10.80
N VAL A 110 1.59 3.83 10.41
CA VAL A 110 2.24 3.24 9.23
C VAL A 110 1.19 2.92 8.17
N VAL A 111 1.43 3.40 6.96
CA VAL A 111 0.58 3.15 5.78
C VAL A 111 1.36 2.32 4.76
N GLU A 112 0.89 1.12 4.45
CA GLU A 112 1.47 0.33 3.36
C GLU A 112 0.95 0.85 2.03
N ILE A 113 1.88 1.24 1.13
CA ILE A 113 1.58 1.77 -0.21
C ILE A 113 2.49 1.10 -1.24
N PRO A 114 2.00 0.14 -2.03
CA PRO A 114 2.83 -0.58 -3.01
C PRO A 114 3.45 0.32 -4.09
N LEU A 115 2.71 1.34 -4.56
CA LEU A 115 3.12 2.25 -5.63
C LEU A 115 3.45 3.67 -5.11
N LEU A 116 4.15 3.76 -3.97
CA LEU A 116 4.44 5.04 -3.30
C LEU A 116 5.20 6.02 -4.20
N TYR A 117 6.31 5.58 -4.74
CA TYR A 117 7.20 6.41 -5.54
C TYR A 117 6.68 6.63 -6.96
N GLU A 118 5.98 5.64 -7.52
CA GLU A 118 5.35 5.70 -8.85
C GLU A 118 4.27 6.79 -8.91
N THR A 119 3.63 7.07 -7.78
CA THR A 119 2.58 8.09 -7.66
C THR A 119 3.06 9.40 -7.03
N GLY A 120 4.35 9.51 -6.70
CA GLY A 120 4.92 10.68 -6.02
C GLY A 120 4.33 10.91 -4.63
N GLY A 121 3.93 9.84 -3.96
CA GLY A 121 3.20 9.91 -2.67
C GLY A 121 4.09 10.11 -1.45
N GLU A 122 5.41 9.94 -1.57
CA GLU A 122 6.36 9.96 -0.47
C GLU A 122 6.41 11.29 0.31
N ALA A 123 6.22 12.41 -0.38
CA ALA A 123 6.25 13.75 0.25
C ALA A 123 5.15 13.98 1.30
N ARG A 124 4.17 13.08 1.38
CA ARG A 124 3.06 13.15 2.35
C ARG A 124 3.39 12.49 3.69
N PHE A 125 4.53 11.80 3.78
CA PHE A 125 4.95 11.05 4.95
C PHE A 125 6.20 11.67 5.58
N ASP A 126 6.32 11.50 6.88
CA ASP A 126 7.47 12.00 7.64
C ASP A 126 8.69 11.09 7.45
N ARG A 127 8.46 9.80 7.20
CA ARG A 127 9.48 8.78 6.95
C ARG A 127 9.00 7.73 5.94
N VAL A 128 9.96 7.12 5.26
CA VAL A 128 9.72 6.02 4.33
C VAL A 128 10.55 4.81 4.72
N VAL A 129 9.90 3.67 4.88
CA VAL A 129 10.51 2.35 5.09
C VAL A 129 10.35 1.54 3.81
N VAL A 130 11.45 1.03 3.26
CA VAL A 130 11.45 0.16 2.09
C VAL A 130 11.82 -1.25 2.51
N VAL A 131 10.98 -2.22 2.13
CA VAL A 131 11.27 -3.65 2.28
C VAL A 131 11.53 -4.24 0.91
N THR A 132 12.69 -4.89 0.77
CA THR A 132 13.08 -5.62 -0.44
C THR A 132 13.24 -7.10 -0.13
N ALA A 133 13.34 -7.93 -1.15
CA ALA A 133 13.76 -9.32 -1.00
C ALA A 133 14.47 -9.78 -2.30
N PRO A 134 15.42 -10.70 -2.20
CA PRO A 134 16.07 -11.28 -3.37
C PRO A 134 15.07 -11.85 -4.38
N PRO A 135 15.36 -11.79 -5.69
CA PRO A 135 14.45 -12.26 -6.73
C PRO A 135 13.96 -13.71 -6.50
N GLU A 136 14.84 -14.60 -6.12
CA GLU A 136 14.55 -16.01 -5.83
C GLU A 136 13.58 -16.18 -4.64
N VAL A 137 13.68 -15.34 -3.64
CA VAL A 137 12.77 -15.33 -2.48
C VAL A 137 11.40 -14.81 -2.90
N ARG A 138 11.37 -13.75 -3.71
CA ARG A 138 10.12 -13.18 -4.24
C ARG A 138 9.40 -14.14 -5.17
N GLU A 139 10.14 -14.83 -6.05
CA GLU A 139 9.59 -15.81 -6.99
C GLU A 139 8.98 -17.01 -6.25
N ALA A 140 9.67 -17.53 -5.24
CA ALA A 140 9.14 -18.60 -4.39
C ALA A 140 7.85 -18.21 -3.67
N ARG A 141 7.70 -16.95 -3.25
CA ARG A 141 6.50 -16.42 -2.57
C ARG A 141 5.35 -16.11 -3.55
N ARG A 142 5.65 -15.81 -4.81
CA ARG A 142 4.67 -15.37 -5.82
C ARG A 142 3.80 -16.48 -6.40
N GLY A 143 4.25 -17.72 -6.41
CA GLY A 143 3.50 -18.82 -7.02
C GLY A 143 3.26 -18.65 -8.53
N GLY A 144 4.14 -18.00 -9.28
CA GLY A 144 4.07 -17.91 -10.76
C GLY A 144 3.24 -16.74 -11.32
N VAL A 145 2.92 -15.73 -10.54
CA VAL A 145 2.26 -14.51 -11.06
C VAL A 145 3.22 -13.69 -11.90
N ALA A 146 2.90 -13.48 -13.20
CA ALA A 146 3.71 -12.74 -14.16
C ALA A 146 3.99 -11.29 -13.73
N ASP A 147 5.19 -10.82 -14.04
CA ASP A 147 5.70 -9.51 -13.65
C ASP A 147 4.98 -8.35 -14.35
N ARG A 148 4.61 -7.35 -13.55
CA ARG A 148 4.24 -6.00 -14.01
C ARG A 148 5.34 -4.99 -13.65
N GLU A 149 6.59 -5.43 -13.62
CA GLU A 149 7.72 -4.62 -13.16
C GLU A 149 8.09 -3.48 -14.12
N ASP A 150 7.70 -3.55 -15.39
CA ASP A 150 8.04 -2.55 -16.41
C ASP A 150 7.60 -1.09 -16.11
N ARG A 151 6.74 -0.90 -15.11
CA ARG A 151 6.24 0.42 -14.70
C ARG A 151 6.70 0.83 -13.30
N LEU A 152 7.46 -0.02 -12.63
CA LEU A 152 7.88 0.25 -11.28
C LEU A 152 9.16 1.07 -11.26
N VAL A 153 9.26 1.99 -10.31
CA VAL A 153 10.52 2.63 -9.97
C VAL A 153 11.52 1.53 -9.58
N PRO A 154 12.76 1.54 -10.11
CA PRO A 154 13.77 0.54 -9.77
C PRO A 154 13.96 0.41 -8.27
N GLU A 155 14.13 -0.84 -7.79
CA GLU A 155 14.28 -1.12 -6.35
C GLU A 155 15.45 -0.35 -5.73
N GLU A 156 16.58 -0.26 -6.44
CA GLU A 156 17.74 0.52 -6.01
C GLU A 156 17.43 2.01 -5.81
N GLU A 157 16.55 2.58 -6.64
CA GLU A 157 16.12 3.96 -6.49
C GLU A 157 15.21 4.13 -5.28
N LYS A 158 14.28 3.19 -5.05
CA LYS A 158 13.43 3.17 -3.86
C LYS A 158 14.28 3.15 -2.59
N VAL A 159 15.29 2.27 -2.57
CA VAL A 159 16.22 2.14 -1.44
C VAL A 159 17.01 3.43 -1.19
N ARG A 160 17.52 4.08 -2.24
CA ARG A 160 18.26 5.36 -2.10
C ARG A 160 17.42 6.50 -1.53
N ARG A 161 16.09 6.45 -1.70
CA ARG A 161 15.15 7.49 -1.28
C ARG A 161 14.48 7.18 0.07
N ALA A 162 14.74 5.99 0.62
CA ALA A 162 14.19 5.55 1.89
C ALA A 162 14.94 6.11 3.09
N ASP A 163 14.24 6.36 4.20
CA ASP A 163 14.86 6.62 5.50
C ASP A 163 15.37 5.34 6.14
N HIS A 164 14.62 4.23 5.98
CA HIS A 164 14.99 2.90 6.47
C HIS A 164 14.80 1.84 5.39
N HIS A 165 15.70 0.87 5.35
CA HIS A 165 15.65 -0.23 4.37
C HIS A 165 15.92 -1.57 5.04
N TYR A 166 15.14 -2.58 4.70
CA TYR A 166 15.31 -3.96 5.13
C TYR A 166 15.31 -4.92 3.94
N VAL A 167 16.30 -5.80 3.90
CA VAL A 167 16.33 -6.93 2.95
C VAL A 167 15.72 -8.15 3.63
N ASN A 168 14.53 -8.54 3.21
CA ASN A 168 13.75 -9.63 3.79
C ASN A 168 14.12 -11.00 3.18
N ASP A 169 15.32 -11.46 3.47
CA ASP A 169 15.89 -12.74 3.06
C ASP A 169 16.14 -13.72 4.21
N ARG A 170 15.70 -13.35 5.42
CA ARG A 170 15.98 -14.05 6.66
C ARG A 170 14.70 -14.41 7.42
N SER A 171 14.82 -14.60 8.74
CA SER A 171 13.70 -15.03 9.59
C SER A 171 12.71 -13.90 9.90
N LEU A 172 11.51 -14.28 10.36
CA LEU A 172 10.52 -13.32 10.84
C LEU A 172 10.99 -12.60 12.11
N GLU A 173 11.81 -13.24 12.95
CA GLU A 173 12.40 -12.65 14.15
C GLU A 173 13.38 -11.53 13.80
N GLU A 174 14.15 -11.67 12.73
CA GLU A 174 15.06 -10.62 12.28
C GLU A 174 14.31 -9.42 11.67
N LEU A 175 13.23 -9.67 10.95
CA LEU A 175 12.32 -8.62 10.48
C LEU A 175 11.70 -7.88 11.67
N ASP A 176 11.22 -8.60 12.68
CA ASP A 176 10.63 -8.03 13.89
C ASP A 176 11.64 -7.19 14.68
N ALA A 177 12.88 -7.67 14.82
CA ALA A 177 13.95 -6.92 15.45
C ALA A 177 14.32 -5.63 14.69
N PHE A 178 14.35 -5.67 13.35
CA PHE A 178 14.52 -4.47 12.53
C PHE A 178 13.41 -3.46 12.80
N VAL A 179 12.15 -3.90 12.77
CA VAL A 179 10.99 -3.02 13.02
C VAL A 179 11.04 -2.45 14.45
N ALA A 180 11.44 -3.24 15.45
CA ALA A 180 11.62 -2.77 16.82
C ALA A 180 12.64 -1.61 16.88
N GLY A 181 13.78 -1.75 16.20
CA GLY A 181 14.80 -0.69 16.10
C GLY A 181 14.27 0.59 15.44
N VAL A 182 13.55 0.44 14.31
CA VAL A 182 12.91 1.57 13.63
C VAL A 182 11.92 2.27 14.56
N MET A 183 11.08 1.51 15.28
CA MET A 183 10.10 2.08 16.22
C MET A 183 10.74 2.81 17.40
N GLU A 184 11.91 2.35 17.88
CA GLU A 184 12.67 3.08 18.91
C GLU A 184 13.16 4.44 18.40
N GLU A 185 13.68 4.50 17.17
CA GLU A 185 14.16 5.76 16.55
C GLU A 185 12.99 6.75 16.28
N LEU A 186 11.80 6.24 15.97
CA LEU A 186 10.64 7.05 15.60
C LEU A 186 9.84 7.56 16.82
N ARG A 187 10.05 7.00 18.01
CA ARG A 187 9.34 7.47 19.22
C ARG A 187 9.82 8.86 19.61
N PRO A 188 8.90 9.78 19.92
CA PRO A 188 9.28 11.08 20.45
C PRO A 188 9.95 10.90 21.81
N SER A 189 11.06 11.62 22.00
CA SER A 189 11.76 11.71 23.29
C SER A 189 10.92 12.43 24.35
#